data_e3c567f675100292596c1fb9b36046d5
#
_entry.id   e3c567f675100292596c1fb9b36046d5
#
_cell.length_a   1.000
_cell.length_b   1.000
_cell.length_c   1.000
_cell.angle_alpha   90.00
_cell.angle_beta   90.00
_cell.angle_gamma   90.00
#
_symmetry.space_group_name_H-M   'P 1'
#
loop_
_entity.id
_entity.type
_entity.pdbx_description
1 polymer ?
#
loop_
_entity_poly.entity_id
_entity_poly.type
_entity_poly.pdbx_seq_one_letter_code
_entity_poly.pdbx_strand_id
1 'polypeptide(L)'
;MRKNLLSVIIIALLVVNIVMTAFMMFTVIPANKKTMSLVGDVAAAMNLDLHDSAISSAGASGVSVEDTVTYDIEDQMTIFLRKGDDGKDHYAIVSVSLCMDSKHPDYKTYGSDIGSKEAMIKNEINNAIGSLTYDECLAMTTNEIQDVVLEKIKSMYGSDFIYKIVFRDIMFS
;
A
#
# COMPACT_ATOMS: atom_id res chain seq x y z
N MET A 1 -50.70 4.51 -44.65
CA MET A 1 -49.51 3.66 -44.79
C MET A 1 -48.20 4.34 -44.37
N ARG A 2 -47.97 5.65 -44.63
CA ARG A 2 -46.70 6.32 -44.28
C ARG A 2 -46.38 6.43 -42.79
N LYS A 3 -47.37 6.49 -41.89
CA LYS A 3 -47.14 6.59 -40.43
C LYS A 3 -46.61 5.30 -39.82
N ASN A 4 -46.98 4.14 -40.32
CA ASN A 4 -46.49 2.85 -39.83
C ASN A 4 -45.05 2.54 -40.31
N LEU A 5 -44.68 3.04 -41.50
CA LEU A 5 -43.33 2.88 -42.03
C LEU A 5 -42.30 3.64 -41.19
N LEU A 6 -42.63 4.83 -40.72
CA LEU A 6 -41.76 5.63 -39.84
C LEU A 6 -41.53 4.96 -38.49
N SER A 7 -42.57 4.35 -37.92
CA SER A 7 -42.49 3.59 -36.65
C SER A 7 -41.61 2.36 -36.79
N VAL A 8 -41.68 1.64 -37.90
CA VAL A 8 -40.83 0.48 -38.18
C VAL A 8 -39.35 0.87 -38.30
N ILE A 9 -39.07 2.00 -38.96
CA ILE A 9 -37.70 2.51 -39.07
C ILE A 9 -37.11 2.88 -37.71
N ILE A 10 -37.89 3.53 -36.85
CA ILE A 10 -37.46 3.91 -35.50
C ILE A 10 -37.15 2.67 -34.69
N ILE A 11 -38.00 1.65 -34.71
CA ILE A 11 -37.77 0.38 -33.99
C ILE A 11 -36.53 -0.34 -34.51
N ALA A 12 -36.33 -0.39 -35.84
CA ALA A 12 -35.14 -0.99 -36.44
C ALA A 12 -33.85 -0.29 -35.98
N LEU A 13 -33.86 1.06 -35.98
CA LEU A 13 -32.74 1.88 -35.56
C LEU A 13 -32.42 1.70 -34.06
N LEU A 14 -33.46 1.54 -33.23
CA LEU A 14 -33.32 1.30 -31.79
C LEU A 14 -32.71 -0.08 -31.52
N VAL A 15 -33.12 -1.11 -32.24
CA VAL A 15 -32.54 -2.45 -32.15
C VAL A 15 -31.05 -2.46 -32.52
N VAL A 16 -30.70 -1.79 -33.65
CA VAL A 16 -29.30 -1.64 -34.08
C VAL A 16 -28.46 -0.92 -33.01
N ASN A 17 -28.98 0.12 -32.37
CA ASN A 17 -28.30 0.84 -31.32
C ASN A 17 -28.03 -0.05 -30.09
N ILE A 18 -29.03 -0.83 -29.68
CA ILE A 18 -28.87 -1.79 -28.54
C ILE A 18 -27.80 -2.84 -28.85
N VAL A 19 -27.81 -3.39 -30.06
CA VAL A 19 -26.82 -4.40 -30.49
C VAL A 19 -25.41 -3.80 -30.52
N MET A 20 -25.25 -2.59 -31.04
CA MET A 20 -23.97 -1.89 -31.07
C MET A 20 -23.45 -1.58 -29.65
N THR A 21 -24.33 -1.16 -28.75
CA THR A 21 -23.97 -0.89 -27.35
C THR A 21 -23.54 -2.17 -26.63
N ALA A 22 -24.24 -3.27 -26.82
CA ALA A 22 -23.87 -4.58 -26.28
C ALA A 22 -22.52 -5.04 -26.84
N PHE A 23 -22.28 -4.87 -28.13
CA PHE A 23 -21.00 -5.23 -28.76
C PHE A 23 -19.83 -4.38 -28.21
N MET A 24 -20.02 -3.06 -28.01
CA MET A 24 -19.02 -2.22 -27.36
C MET A 24 -18.72 -2.65 -25.93
N MET A 25 -19.74 -3.04 -25.17
CA MET A 25 -19.55 -3.48 -23.79
C MET A 25 -18.72 -4.77 -23.71
N PHE A 26 -18.91 -5.69 -24.63
CA PHE A 26 -18.13 -6.95 -24.69
C PHE A 26 -16.68 -6.76 -25.18
N THR A 27 -16.41 -5.75 -26.01
CA THR A 27 -15.07 -5.52 -26.57
C THR A 27 -14.23 -4.57 -25.70
N VAL A 28 -14.83 -3.56 -25.08
CA VAL A 28 -14.10 -2.52 -24.33
C VAL A 28 -13.74 -2.96 -22.90
N ILE A 29 -14.61 -3.72 -22.24
CA ILE A 29 -14.35 -4.15 -20.85
C ILE A 29 -13.12 -5.08 -20.72
N PRO A 30 -12.93 -6.12 -21.56
CA PRO A 30 -11.74 -6.97 -21.47
C PRO A 30 -10.45 -6.25 -21.91
N ALA A 31 -10.54 -5.26 -22.82
CA ALA A 31 -9.38 -4.49 -23.26
C ALA A 31 -8.81 -3.61 -22.12
N ASN A 32 -9.67 -2.99 -21.33
CA ASN A 32 -9.22 -2.18 -20.19
C ASN A 32 -8.54 -2.99 -19.09
N LYS A 33 -8.96 -4.24 -18.85
CA LYS A 33 -8.28 -5.12 -17.87
C LYS A 33 -6.87 -5.50 -18.32
N LYS A 34 -6.66 -5.76 -19.61
CA LYS A 34 -5.32 -6.06 -20.16
C LYS A 34 -4.40 -4.84 -20.17
N THR A 35 -4.94 -3.66 -20.41
CA THR A 35 -4.16 -2.41 -20.39
C THR A 35 -3.71 -2.07 -18.97
N MET A 36 -4.54 -2.32 -17.96
CA MET A 36 -4.20 -2.09 -16.56
C MET A 36 -3.11 -3.05 -16.07
N SER A 37 -3.13 -4.32 -16.48
CA SER A 37 -2.06 -5.26 -16.13
C SER A 37 -0.74 -4.93 -16.83
N LEU A 38 -0.79 -4.50 -18.11
CA LEU A 38 0.41 -4.06 -18.85
C LEU A 38 1.06 -2.80 -18.27
N VAL A 39 0.25 -1.86 -17.76
CA VAL A 39 0.78 -0.67 -17.08
C VAL A 39 1.43 -1.06 -15.75
N GLY A 40 0.87 -2.01 -15.00
CA GLY A 40 1.47 -2.55 -13.79
C GLY A 40 2.80 -3.27 -14.07
N ASP A 41 2.85 -4.11 -15.08
CA ASP A 41 4.05 -4.85 -15.47
C ASP A 41 5.17 -3.94 -16.01
N VAL A 42 4.81 -2.87 -16.74
CA VAL A 42 5.78 -1.88 -17.23
C VAL A 42 6.30 -1.00 -16.10
N ALA A 43 5.45 -0.60 -15.16
CA ALA A 43 5.87 0.16 -13.98
C ALA A 43 6.83 -0.66 -13.09
N ALA A 44 6.57 -1.95 -12.91
CA ALA A 44 7.45 -2.86 -12.20
C ALA A 44 8.77 -3.11 -12.92
N ALA A 45 8.76 -3.19 -14.27
CA ALA A 45 9.96 -3.44 -15.08
C ALA A 45 10.85 -2.19 -15.25
N MET A 46 10.30 -0.99 -15.14
CA MET A 46 11.05 0.25 -15.34
C MET A 46 11.59 0.83 -14.04
N ASN A 47 11.31 0.24 -12.87
CA ASN A 47 11.73 0.77 -11.55
C ASN A 47 11.58 2.30 -11.49
N LEU A 48 10.44 2.77 -12.03
CA LEU A 48 10.20 4.19 -12.16
C LEU A 48 9.78 4.72 -10.79
N ASP A 49 10.75 5.32 -10.13
CA ASP A 49 10.58 6.15 -8.93
C ASP A 49 9.71 7.37 -9.30
N LEU A 50 8.41 7.14 -9.46
CA LEU A 50 7.47 8.24 -9.53
C LEU A 50 7.30 8.80 -8.13
N HIS A 51 8.15 9.76 -7.85
CA HIS A 51 7.98 10.73 -6.78
C HIS A 51 6.71 11.55 -7.06
N ASP A 52 5.56 10.93 -6.94
CA ASP A 52 4.30 11.68 -6.80
C ASP A 52 3.52 11.06 -5.64
N SER A 53 3.81 11.68 -4.52
CA SER A 53 3.25 11.41 -3.21
C SER A 53 1.74 11.47 -3.28
N ALA A 54 1.09 10.42 -2.92
CA ALA A 54 -0.25 10.31 -2.34
C ALA A 54 -1.24 9.35 -3.01
N ILE A 55 -1.03 8.85 -4.26
CA ILE A 55 -2.06 8.02 -4.91
C ILE A 55 -1.61 6.59 -5.24
N SER A 56 -0.30 6.26 -5.17
CA SER A 56 0.23 4.95 -5.60
C SER A 56 0.35 3.90 -4.50
N SER A 57 0.00 4.21 -3.25
CA SER A 57 0.13 3.26 -2.12
C SER A 57 -1.05 2.30 -1.96
N ALA A 58 -2.17 2.52 -2.64
CA ALA A 58 -3.33 1.63 -2.56
C ALA A 58 -3.21 0.37 -3.43
N GLY A 59 -2.19 0.30 -4.31
CA GLY A 59 -2.08 -0.75 -5.31
C GLY A 59 -1.38 -2.04 -4.89
N ALA A 60 -0.47 -1.99 -3.92
CA ALA A 60 0.35 -3.16 -3.58
C ALA A 60 -0.30 -4.08 -2.54
N SER A 61 -1.15 -3.57 -1.66
CA SER A 61 -1.81 -4.34 -0.60
C SER A 61 -3.28 -4.65 -0.85
N GLY A 62 -3.87 -4.14 -1.93
CA GLY A 62 -5.30 -4.35 -2.24
C GLY A 62 -6.28 -3.66 -1.28
N VAL A 63 -5.80 -2.91 -0.30
CA VAL A 63 -6.62 -2.19 0.68
C VAL A 63 -6.97 -0.81 0.14
N SER A 64 -8.28 -0.46 0.16
CA SER A 64 -8.75 0.86 -0.24
C SER A 64 -8.34 1.93 0.79
N VAL A 65 -8.09 3.15 0.33
CA VAL A 65 -7.83 4.30 1.23
C VAL A 65 -8.99 4.53 2.21
N GLU A 66 -10.24 4.27 1.78
CA GLU A 66 -11.43 4.40 2.64
C GLU A 66 -11.45 3.36 3.77
N ASP A 67 -10.79 2.21 3.57
CA ASP A 67 -10.72 1.12 4.53
C ASP A 67 -9.45 1.17 5.38
N THR A 68 -8.58 2.14 5.11
CA THR A 68 -7.33 2.34 5.83
C THR A 68 -7.54 3.15 7.09
N VAL A 69 -7.15 2.60 8.22
CA VAL A 69 -7.03 3.31 9.50
C VAL A 69 -5.57 3.49 9.83
N THR A 70 -5.17 4.72 10.10
CA THR A 70 -3.78 5.05 10.46
C THR A 70 -3.67 5.25 11.98
N TYR A 71 -2.65 4.64 12.58
CA TYR A 71 -2.26 4.86 13.96
C TYR A 71 -0.85 5.45 14.00
N ASP A 72 -0.73 6.64 14.57
CA ASP A 72 0.54 7.33 14.73
C ASP A 72 1.15 6.95 16.08
N ILE A 73 2.38 6.43 16.06
CA ILE A 73 3.17 6.25 17.28
C ILE A 73 3.56 7.64 17.78
N GLU A 74 3.17 7.96 19.03
CA GLU A 74 3.21 9.34 19.52
C GLU A 74 4.62 9.90 19.59
N ASP A 75 5.58 9.14 20.07
CA ASP A 75 6.94 9.61 20.28
C ASP A 75 7.86 9.30 19.09
N GLN A 76 8.79 10.22 18.83
CA GLN A 76 9.94 9.97 17.99
C GLN A 76 10.88 9.00 18.74
N MET A 77 11.33 7.96 18.07
CA MET A 77 12.22 6.95 18.63
C MET A 77 13.66 7.18 18.21
N THR A 78 14.58 7.11 19.18
CA THR A 78 16.02 7.05 18.94
C THR A 78 16.48 5.61 19.12
N ILE A 79 16.95 4.99 18.05
CA ILE A 79 17.32 3.57 17.98
C ILE A 79 18.82 3.47 17.74
N PHE A 80 19.54 2.77 18.62
CA PHE A 80 20.94 2.47 18.40
C PHE A 80 21.07 1.36 17.36
N LEU A 81 21.88 1.63 16.34
CA LEU A 81 22.16 0.66 15.28
C LEU A 81 23.22 -0.33 15.72
N ARG A 82 23.24 -1.49 15.09
CA ARG A 82 24.31 -2.47 15.28
C ARG A 82 25.63 -1.86 14.83
N LYS A 83 26.70 -2.09 15.61
CA LYS A 83 28.05 -1.62 15.25
C LYS A 83 28.49 -2.21 13.93
N GLY A 84 28.91 -1.34 13.03
CA GLY A 84 29.53 -1.68 11.76
C GLY A 84 31.05 -1.92 11.89
N ASP A 85 31.72 -2.03 10.75
CA ASP A 85 33.16 -2.25 10.67
C ASP A 85 33.99 -1.05 11.13
N ASP A 86 33.39 0.14 11.17
CA ASP A 86 34.00 1.38 11.66
C ASP A 86 34.12 1.44 13.19
N GLY A 87 33.43 0.53 13.90
CA GLY A 87 33.43 0.40 15.36
C GLY A 87 32.78 1.53 16.12
N LYS A 88 32.11 2.48 15.44
CA LYS A 88 31.43 3.61 16.05
C LYS A 88 30.01 3.25 16.47
N ASP A 89 29.45 4.05 17.37
CA ASP A 89 28.03 3.97 17.74
C ASP A 89 27.24 4.89 16.80
N HIS A 90 26.30 4.31 16.08
CA HIS A 90 25.36 5.02 15.20
C HIS A 90 23.94 4.87 15.70
N TYR A 91 23.08 5.79 15.35
CA TYR A 91 21.67 5.75 15.73
C TYR A 91 20.76 6.22 14.59
N ALA A 92 19.54 5.71 14.61
CA ALA A 92 18.45 6.17 13.77
C ALA A 92 17.43 6.93 14.63
N ILE A 93 16.94 8.04 14.10
CA ILE A 93 15.81 8.78 14.68
C ILE A 93 14.63 8.56 13.74
N VAL A 94 13.53 7.99 14.24
CA VAL A 94 12.38 7.63 13.41
C VAL A 94 11.06 8.04 14.05
N SER A 95 10.12 8.50 13.22
CA SER A 95 8.72 8.70 13.56
C SER A 95 7.87 7.79 12.68
N VAL A 96 7.02 6.96 13.27
CA VAL A 96 6.37 5.85 12.59
C VAL A 96 4.85 5.97 12.67
N SER A 97 4.18 5.63 11.57
CA SER A 97 2.73 5.44 11.48
C SER A 97 2.43 4.03 10.96
N LEU A 98 1.40 3.41 11.50
CA LEU A 98 0.92 2.08 11.10
C LEU A 98 -0.34 2.26 10.26
N CYS A 99 -0.41 1.62 9.10
CA CYS A 99 -1.61 1.58 8.27
C CYS A 99 -2.28 0.21 8.42
N MET A 100 -3.54 0.20 8.85
CA MET A 100 -4.32 -0.98 9.16
C MET A 100 -5.53 -1.10 8.23
N ASP A 101 -5.88 -2.32 7.85
CA ASP A 101 -7.10 -2.63 7.12
C ASP A 101 -8.28 -2.79 8.10
N SER A 102 -9.19 -1.84 8.10
CA SER A 102 -10.40 -1.86 8.96
C SER A 102 -11.38 -2.98 8.62
N LYS A 103 -11.29 -3.56 7.41
CA LYS A 103 -12.11 -4.69 6.98
C LYS A 103 -11.50 -6.04 7.32
N HIS A 104 -10.23 -6.09 7.68
CA HIS A 104 -9.58 -7.32 8.07
C HIS A 104 -10.26 -7.94 9.31
N PRO A 105 -10.51 -9.26 9.35
CA PRO A 105 -11.15 -9.91 10.50
C PRO A 105 -10.48 -9.59 11.84
N ASP A 106 -9.15 -9.57 11.87
CA ASP A 106 -8.35 -9.36 13.07
C ASP A 106 -8.31 -7.92 13.52
N TYR A 107 -8.68 -6.94 12.66
CA TYR A 107 -8.75 -5.54 13.05
C TYR A 107 -9.73 -5.30 14.20
N LYS A 108 -10.85 -6.03 14.23
CA LYS A 108 -11.81 -5.92 15.34
C LYS A 108 -11.23 -6.37 16.67
N THR A 109 -10.28 -7.29 16.64
CA THR A 109 -9.65 -7.86 17.83
C THR A 109 -8.46 -7.03 18.30
N TYR A 110 -7.64 -6.55 17.37
CA TYR A 110 -6.36 -5.90 17.69
C TYR A 110 -6.33 -4.40 17.37
N GLY A 111 -7.04 -3.95 16.33
CA GLY A 111 -6.95 -2.58 15.84
C GLY A 111 -7.49 -1.53 16.81
N SER A 112 -8.58 -1.84 17.53
CA SER A 112 -9.15 -0.92 18.53
C SER A 112 -8.30 -0.77 19.79
N ASP A 113 -7.44 -1.74 20.09
CA ASP A 113 -6.58 -1.77 21.28
C ASP A 113 -5.09 -1.60 20.96
N ILE A 114 -4.77 -1.11 19.76
CA ILE A 114 -3.38 -0.99 19.30
C ILE A 114 -2.54 -0.07 20.20
N GLY A 115 -3.16 0.99 20.74
CA GLY A 115 -2.50 1.89 21.67
C GLY A 115 -2.04 1.22 22.96
N SER A 116 -2.77 0.22 23.48
CA SER A 116 -2.35 -0.54 24.66
C SER A 116 -1.12 -1.42 24.37
N LYS A 117 -0.84 -1.72 23.11
CA LYS A 117 0.28 -2.53 22.65
C LYS A 117 1.45 -1.70 22.09
N GLU A 118 1.34 -0.37 22.13
CA GLU A 118 2.33 0.53 21.55
C GLU A 118 3.76 0.25 22.05
N ALA A 119 3.94 -0.05 23.32
CA ALA A 119 5.25 -0.39 23.87
C ALA A 119 5.86 -1.66 23.22
N MET A 120 5.02 -2.66 22.91
CA MET A 120 5.46 -3.88 22.23
C MET A 120 5.82 -3.57 20.77
N ILE A 121 5.00 -2.76 20.10
CA ILE A 121 5.25 -2.33 18.73
C ILE A 121 6.56 -1.54 18.64
N LYS A 122 6.76 -0.56 19.54
CA LYS A 122 8.02 0.21 19.65
C LYS A 122 9.23 -0.72 19.85
N ASN A 123 9.09 -1.76 20.66
CA ASN A 123 10.16 -2.75 20.87
C ASN A 123 10.49 -3.52 19.58
N GLU A 124 9.48 -3.97 18.82
CA GLU A 124 9.73 -4.67 17.55
C GLU A 124 10.35 -3.75 16.48
N ILE A 125 9.94 -2.49 16.42
CA ILE A 125 10.57 -1.49 15.56
C ILE A 125 12.04 -1.27 15.95
N ASN A 126 12.30 -1.14 17.26
CA ASN A 126 13.66 -1.00 17.79
C ASN A 126 14.52 -2.21 17.42
N ASN A 127 14.01 -3.42 17.61
CA ASN A 127 14.72 -4.66 17.27
C ASN A 127 14.98 -4.78 15.76
N ALA A 128 14.01 -4.40 14.94
CA ALA A 128 14.12 -4.47 13.49
C ALA A 128 15.22 -3.52 12.99
N ILE A 129 15.12 -2.24 13.31
CA ILE A 129 16.05 -1.20 12.85
C ILE A 129 17.41 -1.35 13.55
N GLY A 130 17.41 -1.63 14.85
CA GLY A 130 18.64 -1.81 15.65
C GLY A 130 19.47 -3.05 15.26
N SER A 131 18.90 -3.99 14.50
CA SER A 131 19.63 -5.12 13.95
C SER A 131 20.47 -4.76 12.71
N LEU A 132 20.23 -3.60 12.09
CA LEU A 132 20.94 -3.09 10.92
C LEU A 132 22.17 -2.29 11.34
N THR A 133 23.19 -2.29 10.50
CA THR A 133 24.33 -1.38 10.62
C THR A 133 24.02 -0.05 9.89
N TYR A 134 24.81 0.98 10.19
CA TYR A 134 24.68 2.27 9.51
C TYR A 134 24.84 2.16 7.98
N ASP A 135 25.84 1.38 7.54
CA ASP A 135 26.09 1.15 6.11
C ASP A 135 24.94 0.38 5.43
N GLU A 136 24.35 -0.60 6.13
CA GLU A 136 23.17 -1.32 5.65
C GLU A 136 21.96 -0.36 5.51
N CYS A 137 21.75 0.49 6.49
CA CYS A 137 20.67 1.49 6.44
C CYS A 137 20.84 2.50 5.27
N LEU A 138 22.09 2.90 4.96
CA LEU A 138 22.36 3.78 3.82
C LEU A 138 22.26 3.07 2.46
N ALA A 139 22.49 1.77 2.42
CA ALA A 139 22.38 0.96 1.20
C ALA A 139 20.95 0.59 0.85
N MET A 140 20.08 0.51 1.86
CA MET A 140 18.66 0.19 1.70
C MET A 140 17.84 1.43 1.36
N THR A 141 16.78 1.24 0.58
CA THR A 141 15.76 2.27 0.41
C THR A 141 14.87 2.36 1.65
N THR A 142 14.21 3.50 1.84
CA THR A 142 13.25 3.68 2.94
C THR A 142 12.15 2.60 2.92
N ASN A 143 11.69 2.19 1.74
CA ASN A 143 10.68 1.14 1.61
C ASN A 143 11.18 -0.22 2.11
N GLU A 144 12.41 -0.60 1.77
CA GLU A 144 13.00 -1.85 2.25
C GLU A 144 13.12 -1.88 3.77
N ILE A 145 13.48 -0.76 4.40
CA ILE A 145 13.51 -0.67 5.87
C ILE A 145 12.11 -0.76 6.46
N GLN A 146 11.10 -0.14 5.82
CA GLN A 146 9.69 -0.26 6.21
C GLN A 146 9.21 -1.71 6.14
N ASP A 147 9.60 -2.45 5.10
CA ASP A 147 9.24 -3.86 4.93
C ASP A 147 9.87 -4.74 6.01
N VAL A 148 11.12 -4.51 6.38
CA VAL A 148 11.78 -5.22 7.50
C VAL A 148 11.03 -5.01 8.81
N VAL A 149 10.61 -3.77 9.08
CA VAL A 149 9.81 -3.44 10.28
C VAL A 149 8.43 -4.09 10.21
N LEU A 150 7.77 -4.01 9.06
CA LEU A 150 6.44 -4.57 8.84
C LEU A 150 6.41 -6.08 9.09
N GLU A 151 7.39 -6.82 8.58
CA GLU A 151 7.51 -8.27 8.77
C GLU A 151 7.62 -8.64 10.25
N LYS A 152 8.39 -7.87 11.04
CA LYS A 152 8.50 -8.09 12.49
C LYS A 152 7.17 -7.88 13.21
N ILE A 153 6.46 -6.80 12.86
CA ILE A 153 5.16 -6.48 13.46
C ILE A 153 4.10 -7.52 13.05
N LYS A 154 4.05 -7.93 11.78
CA LYS A 154 3.17 -9.01 11.32
C LYS A 154 3.44 -10.33 12.06
N SER A 155 4.71 -10.67 12.23
CA SER A 155 5.11 -11.86 12.99
C SER A 155 4.66 -11.81 14.45
N MET A 156 4.76 -10.63 15.09
CA MET A 156 4.32 -10.44 16.48
C MET A 156 2.81 -10.66 16.66
N TYR A 157 2.00 -10.16 15.71
CA TYR A 157 0.54 -10.33 15.76
C TYR A 157 0.06 -11.67 15.21
N GLY A 158 0.88 -12.34 14.37
CA GLY A 158 0.46 -13.51 13.58
C GLY A 158 -0.64 -13.17 12.57
N SER A 159 -0.67 -11.92 12.10
CA SER A 159 -1.72 -11.36 11.26
C SER A 159 -1.17 -10.25 10.36
N ASP A 160 -1.81 -10.02 9.24
CA ASP A 160 -1.46 -8.99 8.26
C ASP A 160 -2.45 -7.80 8.21
N PHE A 161 -3.28 -7.63 9.26
CA PHE A 161 -4.18 -6.48 9.38
C PHE A 161 -3.44 -5.14 9.37
N ILE A 162 -2.18 -5.10 9.84
CA ILE A 162 -1.25 -4.00 9.57
C ILE A 162 -0.56 -4.32 8.25
N TYR A 163 -0.93 -3.60 7.21
CA TYR A 163 -0.48 -3.91 5.86
C TYR A 163 0.67 -3.01 5.38
N LYS A 164 0.90 -1.88 6.07
CA LYS A 164 1.95 -0.93 5.71
C LYS A 164 2.48 -0.17 6.91
N ILE A 165 3.78 0.11 6.89
CA ILE A 165 4.47 1.04 7.80
C ILE A 165 4.82 2.29 7.01
N VAL A 166 4.67 3.45 7.62
CA VAL A 166 5.08 4.73 7.05
C VAL A 166 6.00 5.42 8.03
N PHE A 167 7.21 5.76 7.58
CA PHE A 167 8.07 6.67 8.33
C PHE A 167 7.68 8.11 8.01
N ARG A 168 7.15 8.80 9.00
CA ARG A 168 6.87 10.25 8.90
C ARG A 168 8.16 11.05 8.86
N ASP A 169 9.19 10.54 9.55
CA ASP A 169 10.54 11.06 9.53
C ASP A 169 11.53 9.93 9.79
N ILE A 170 12.68 9.97 9.13
CA ILE A 170 13.79 9.03 9.37
C ILE A 170 15.11 9.74 9.12
N MET A 171 16.03 9.64 10.07
CA MET A 171 17.37 10.20 10.01
C MET A 171 18.36 9.21 10.60
N PHE A 172 19.50 9.06 9.94
CA PHE A 172 20.63 8.25 10.42
C PHE A 172 21.82 9.17 10.75
N SER A 173 22.52 8.87 11.86
CA SER A 173 23.68 9.63 12.30
C SER A 173 24.77 8.74 12.88
#